data_82c635373a287e49c7a72dac82435de1
#
_entry.id   82c635373a287e49c7a72dac82435de1
#
_cell.length_a   1.000
_cell.length_b   1.000
_cell.length_c   1.000
_cell.angle_alpha   90.00
_cell.angle_beta   90.00
_cell.angle_gamma   90.00
#
_symmetry.space_group_name_H-M   'P 1'
#
loop_
_entity.id
_entity.type
_entity.pdbx_description
1 polymer ?
#
loop_
_entity_poly.entity_id
_entity_poly.type
_entity_poly.pdbx_seq_one_letter_code
_entity_poly.pdbx_strand_id
1 'polypeptide(L)'
;MKKRLDVILVERGLCDSRTRAQALLMKVRVKGQVERKASRTVDDAADIEVASPPKFVSRGGEKMEGAFKSFPELSAKGKICLDVGSSTGGFTDCLLQYGAEMVMAVDVGTNQLAWSLRSDPRVWVKENYNARFMKREDLPHEPQLAVTDVSFISLKLILPPIKEVLAPGGEIVALIKPQFEVGKGNAPGGLVRDEALRLAARDEIVRFAREDLALELLGLEQSPIKGREKGNIEYLSYWRSPVHPYPTF
;
A
#
# COMPACT_ATOMS: atom_id res chain seq x y z
N MET A 1 9.34 30.40 31.00
CA MET A 1 8.02 30.61 31.66
C MET A 1 7.14 29.39 31.42
N LYS A 2 6.32 28.95 32.39
CA LYS A 2 5.47 27.77 32.21
C LYS A 2 4.10 28.18 31.72
N LYS A 3 3.65 27.59 30.60
CA LYS A 3 2.32 27.80 30.01
C LYS A 3 1.62 26.47 29.72
N ARG A 4 0.31 26.50 29.52
CA ARG A 4 -0.45 25.29 29.11
C ARG A 4 -0.03 24.89 27.70
N LEU A 5 0.08 23.59 27.47
CA LEU A 5 0.50 23.05 26.17
C LEU A 5 -0.45 23.45 25.03
N ASP A 6 -1.79 23.45 25.27
CA ASP A 6 -2.78 23.87 24.27
C ASP A 6 -2.65 25.36 23.88
N VAL A 7 -2.17 26.20 24.79
CA VAL A 7 -1.89 27.61 24.51
C VAL A 7 -0.62 27.76 23.69
N ILE A 8 0.47 27.08 24.10
CA ILE A 8 1.75 27.14 23.38
C ILE A 8 1.61 26.65 21.93
N LEU A 9 0.82 25.57 21.70
CA LEU A 9 0.59 25.04 20.35
C LEU A 9 -0.06 26.08 19.43
N VAL A 10 -1.01 26.87 19.94
CA VAL A 10 -1.62 27.95 19.17
C VAL A 10 -0.68 29.13 19.00
N GLU A 11 -0.01 29.59 20.08
CA GLU A 11 0.92 30.72 20.03
C GLU A 11 2.10 30.49 19.06
N ARG A 12 2.55 29.24 18.93
CA ARG A 12 3.62 28.85 17.99
C ARG A 12 3.11 28.54 16.57
N GLY A 13 1.80 28.68 16.30
CA GLY A 13 1.21 28.39 15.00
C GLY A 13 1.21 26.89 14.63
N LEU A 14 1.37 26.01 15.62
CA LEU A 14 1.37 24.56 15.42
C LEU A 14 -0.06 23.98 15.28
N CYS A 15 -1.07 24.78 15.61
CA CYS A 15 -2.49 24.50 15.32
C CYS A 15 -3.34 25.79 15.39
N ASP A 16 -4.52 25.76 14.78
CA ASP A 16 -5.36 26.93 14.60
C ASP A 16 -6.22 27.28 15.86
N SER A 17 -6.40 26.34 16.78
CA SER A 17 -7.22 26.54 17.97
C SER A 17 -6.89 25.57 19.08
N ARG A 18 -7.27 25.93 20.33
CA ARG A 18 -7.13 25.06 21.51
C ARG A 18 -7.93 23.76 21.40
N THR A 19 -9.09 23.79 20.74
CA THR A 19 -9.88 22.58 20.43
C THR A 19 -9.12 21.67 19.48
N ARG A 20 -8.47 22.23 18.46
CA ARG A 20 -7.61 21.49 17.54
C ARG A 20 -6.38 20.92 18.24
N ALA A 21 -5.78 21.67 19.18
CA ALA A 21 -4.68 21.20 20.01
C ALA A 21 -5.05 19.94 20.81
N GLN A 22 -6.27 19.86 21.37
CA GLN A 22 -6.75 18.67 22.07
C GLN A 22 -6.88 17.45 21.15
N ALA A 23 -7.37 17.64 19.94
CA ALA A 23 -7.47 16.56 18.94
C ALA A 23 -6.09 16.06 18.44
N LEU A 24 -5.08 16.90 18.52
CA LEU A 24 -3.71 16.59 18.06
C LEU A 24 -2.83 15.94 19.12
N LEU A 25 -3.25 15.85 20.38
CA LEU A 25 -2.37 15.46 21.51
C LEU A 25 -1.58 14.19 21.30
N MET A 26 -2.19 13.14 20.74
CA MET A 26 -1.47 11.88 20.46
C MET A 26 -0.32 12.02 19.45
N LYS A 27 -0.28 13.14 18.73
CA LYS A 27 0.75 13.51 17.76
C LYS A 27 1.74 14.53 18.32
N VAL A 28 1.48 15.08 19.51
CA VAL A 28 2.35 16.08 20.15
C VAL A 28 3.37 15.38 21.03
N ARG A 29 4.64 15.69 20.80
CA ARG A 29 5.77 15.27 21.65
C ARG A 29 6.35 16.50 22.34
N VAL A 30 6.58 16.40 23.63
CA VAL A 30 7.34 17.39 24.40
C VAL A 30 8.61 16.72 24.88
N LYS A 31 9.77 17.23 24.46
CA LYS A 31 11.08 16.60 24.72
C LYS A 31 11.09 15.12 24.33
N GLY A 32 10.55 14.80 23.14
CA GLY A 32 10.50 13.45 22.58
C GLY A 32 9.41 12.52 23.16
N GLN A 33 8.70 12.91 24.22
CA GLN A 33 7.64 12.10 24.86
C GLN A 33 6.24 12.51 24.39
N VAL A 34 5.40 11.52 24.04
CA VAL A 34 4.01 11.77 23.62
C VAL A 34 3.20 12.33 24.79
N GLU A 35 2.52 13.45 24.55
CA GLU A 35 1.67 14.09 25.55
C GLU A 35 0.20 13.64 25.43
N ARG A 36 -0.43 13.48 26.60
CA ARG A 36 -1.82 13.02 26.68
C ARG A 36 -2.80 14.04 27.28
N LYS A 37 -2.27 15.16 27.79
CA LYS A 37 -3.12 16.19 28.42
C LYS A 37 -2.81 17.57 27.84
N ALA A 38 -3.74 18.16 27.12
CA ALA A 38 -3.65 19.52 26.54
C ALA A 38 -3.46 20.60 27.61
N SER A 39 -4.02 20.40 28.81
CA SER A 39 -3.91 21.31 29.94
C SER A 39 -2.59 21.21 30.70
N ARG A 40 -1.71 20.24 30.36
CA ARG A 40 -0.40 20.14 31.01
C ARG A 40 0.39 21.43 30.85
N THR A 41 1.00 21.87 31.96
CA THR A 41 1.88 23.03 31.94
C THR A 41 3.29 22.57 31.57
N VAL A 42 3.85 23.17 30.52
CA VAL A 42 5.21 22.92 30.04
C VAL A 42 6.00 24.23 29.99
N ASP A 43 7.32 24.14 29.92
CA ASP A 43 8.14 25.32 29.73
C ASP A 43 7.85 25.93 28.36
N ASP A 44 7.69 27.24 28.27
CA ASP A 44 7.47 27.95 27.03
C ASP A 44 8.63 27.83 26.04
N ALA A 45 9.83 27.49 26.52
CA ALA A 45 10.99 27.18 25.68
C ALA A 45 11.16 25.68 25.40
N ALA A 46 10.18 24.82 25.83
CA ALA A 46 10.31 23.39 25.60
C ALA A 46 10.32 23.05 24.11
N ASP A 47 11.09 22.03 23.77
CA ASP A 47 11.03 21.40 22.45
C ASP A 47 9.69 20.69 22.30
N ILE A 48 8.89 21.15 21.35
CA ILE A 48 7.55 20.63 21.05
C ILE A 48 7.48 20.29 19.57
N GLU A 49 7.29 19.01 19.32
CA GLU A 49 7.07 18.48 17.98
C GLU A 49 5.59 18.08 17.82
N VAL A 50 4.97 18.48 16.74
CA VAL A 50 3.68 17.94 16.28
C VAL A 50 3.98 17.03 15.12
N ALA A 51 3.82 15.72 15.32
CA ALA A 51 4.00 14.77 14.24
C ALA A 51 3.01 15.09 13.12
N SER A 52 3.51 15.32 11.93
CA SER A 52 2.68 15.48 10.73
C SER A 52 1.76 14.26 10.60
N PRO A 53 0.52 14.43 10.12
CA PRO A 53 -0.31 13.29 9.80
C PRO A 53 0.46 12.36 8.84
N PRO A 54 0.33 11.05 8.98
CA PRO A 54 0.95 10.15 8.01
C PRO A 54 0.48 10.53 6.61
N LYS A 55 1.39 10.48 5.64
CA LYS A 55 1.12 10.86 4.24
C LYS A 55 -0.01 10.02 3.64
N PHE A 56 -0.11 8.76 4.04
CA PHE A 56 -1.10 7.79 3.55
C PHE A 56 -1.90 7.20 4.71
N VAL A 57 -3.09 6.68 4.42
CA VAL A 57 -3.96 6.04 5.43
C VAL A 57 -3.34 4.82 6.10
N SER A 58 -2.32 4.21 5.48
CA SER A 58 -1.53 3.12 6.06
C SER A 58 -0.11 3.08 5.48
N ARG A 59 0.79 2.30 6.10
CA ARG A 59 2.17 2.05 5.64
C ARG A 59 2.25 1.44 4.23
N GLY A 60 1.16 0.80 3.76
CA GLY A 60 1.07 0.32 2.38
C GLY A 60 1.37 1.42 1.36
N GLY A 61 0.87 2.64 1.60
CA GLY A 61 1.14 3.78 0.73
C GLY A 61 2.63 4.10 0.56
N GLU A 62 3.44 3.92 1.61
CA GLU A 62 4.90 4.11 1.52
C GLU A 62 5.57 3.05 0.64
N LYS A 63 5.06 1.81 0.61
CA LYS A 63 5.55 0.76 -0.29
C LYS A 63 5.23 1.11 -1.75
N MET A 64 3.97 1.52 -2.03
CA MET A 64 3.56 1.90 -3.37
C MET A 64 4.28 3.17 -3.85
N GLU A 65 4.49 4.13 -2.97
CA GLU A 65 5.34 5.30 -3.28
C GLU A 65 6.77 4.88 -3.61
N GLY A 66 7.29 3.85 -2.92
CA GLY A 66 8.57 3.24 -3.23
C GLY A 66 8.62 2.69 -4.66
N ALA A 67 7.55 2.05 -5.13
CA ALA A 67 7.46 1.58 -6.52
C ALA A 67 7.53 2.74 -7.52
N PHE A 68 6.81 3.84 -7.30
CA PHE A 68 6.89 5.03 -8.15
C PHE A 68 8.28 5.67 -8.17
N LYS A 69 9.01 5.59 -7.06
CA LYS A 69 10.39 6.12 -6.98
C LYS A 69 11.41 5.19 -7.66
N SER A 70 11.22 3.88 -7.56
CA SER A 70 12.14 2.88 -8.11
C SER A 70 11.94 2.64 -9.61
N PHE A 71 10.72 2.85 -10.11
CA PHE A 71 10.34 2.56 -11.49
C PHE A 71 9.88 3.85 -12.20
N PRO A 72 10.77 4.61 -12.83
CA PRO A 72 10.45 5.93 -13.42
C PRO A 72 9.36 5.91 -14.49
N GLU A 73 9.18 4.78 -15.19
CA GLU A 73 8.14 4.62 -16.21
C GLU A 73 6.75 4.33 -15.62
N LEU A 74 6.70 3.90 -14.35
CA LEU A 74 5.44 3.61 -13.68
C LEU A 74 4.65 4.90 -13.43
N SER A 75 3.42 4.94 -13.88
CA SER A 75 2.52 6.07 -13.67
C SER A 75 1.09 5.62 -13.40
N ALA A 76 0.45 6.23 -12.42
CA ALA A 76 -0.99 6.09 -12.17
C ALA A 76 -1.81 7.22 -12.81
N LYS A 77 -1.15 8.28 -13.29
CA LYS A 77 -1.83 9.50 -13.76
C LYS A 77 -2.80 9.21 -14.90
N GLY A 78 -4.08 9.54 -14.68
CA GLY A 78 -5.16 9.36 -15.64
C GLY A 78 -5.52 7.89 -15.93
N LYS A 79 -5.00 6.94 -15.15
CA LYS A 79 -5.31 5.51 -15.31
C LYS A 79 -6.44 5.07 -14.40
N ILE A 80 -7.23 4.12 -14.89
CA ILE A 80 -8.09 3.28 -14.07
C ILE A 80 -7.22 2.20 -13.44
N CYS A 81 -7.19 2.15 -12.10
CA CYS A 81 -6.35 1.25 -11.34
C CYS A 81 -7.18 0.19 -10.60
N LEU A 82 -6.55 -0.96 -10.34
CA LEU A 82 -7.11 -2.04 -9.52
C LEU A 82 -6.17 -2.28 -8.33
N ASP A 83 -6.69 -2.22 -7.10
CA ASP A 83 -5.97 -2.53 -5.86
C ASP A 83 -6.49 -3.85 -5.28
N VAL A 84 -5.70 -4.93 -5.41
CA VAL A 84 -6.06 -6.27 -4.95
C VAL A 84 -5.44 -6.53 -3.58
N GLY A 85 -6.31 -6.75 -2.59
CA GLY A 85 -5.93 -6.82 -1.18
C GLY A 85 -5.79 -5.41 -0.58
N SER A 86 -6.77 -4.55 -0.85
CA SER A 86 -6.72 -3.12 -0.52
C SER A 86 -6.62 -2.86 0.99
N SER A 87 -7.16 -3.74 1.84
CA SER A 87 -7.13 -3.62 3.32
C SER A 87 -7.55 -2.21 3.76
N THR A 88 -6.73 -1.49 4.54
CA THR A 88 -6.98 -0.11 4.98
C THR A 88 -6.96 0.90 3.82
N GLY A 89 -6.41 0.54 2.64
CA GLY A 89 -6.38 1.39 1.46
C GLY A 89 -5.07 2.16 1.25
N GLY A 90 -3.95 1.67 1.78
CA GLY A 90 -2.67 2.37 1.61
C GLY A 90 -2.23 2.51 0.15
N PHE A 91 -2.36 1.45 -0.65
CA PHE A 91 -2.07 1.49 -2.07
C PHE A 91 -3.09 2.36 -2.81
N THR A 92 -4.39 2.18 -2.54
CA THR A 92 -5.47 3.00 -3.09
C THR A 92 -5.21 4.50 -2.87
N ASP A 93 -4.90 4.92 -1.64
CA ASP A 93 -4.60 6.31 -1.29
C ASP A 93 -3.39 6.84 -2.07
N CYS A 94 -2.32 6.05 -2.16
CA CYS A 94 -1.14 6.41 -2.93
C CYS A 94 -1.46 6.60 -4.41
N LEU A 95 -2.20 5.67 -5.03
CA LEU A 95 -2.61 5.76 -6.43
C LEU A 95 -3.40 7.04 -6.71
N LEU A 96 -4.36 7.37 -5.84
CA LEU A 96 -5.16 8.61 -5.96
C LEU A 96 -4.30 9.87 -5.83
N GLN A 97 -3.35 9.90 -4.88
CA GLN A 97 -2.42 11.02 -4.72
C GLN A 97 -1.46 11.15 -5.91
N TYR A 98 -1.15 10.05 -6.62
CA TYR A 98 -0.35 10.03 -7.84
C TYR A 98 -1.19 10.18 -9.12
N GLY A 99 -2.46 10.59 -8.98
CA GLY A 99 -3.31 11.05 -10.08
C GLY A 99 -4.08 9.98 -10.81
N ALA A 100 -4.33 8.81 -10.19
CA ALA A 100 -5.26 7.84 -10.73
C ALA A 100 -6.64 8.48 -10.96
N GLU A 101 -7.24 8.19 -12.12
CA GLU A 101 -8.60 8.63 -12.44
C GLU A 101 -9.62 7.92 -11.57
N MET A 102 -9.44 6.62 -11.41
CA MET A 102 -10.29 5.76 -10.57
C MET A 102 -9.45 4.63 -9.97
N VAL A 103 -9.82 4.18 -8.77
CA VAL A 103 -9.26 2.98 -8.14
C VAL A 103 -10.38 2.02 -7.78
N MET A 104 -10.31 0.80 -8.32
CA MET A 104 -11.16 -0.32 -7.94
C MET A 104 -10.46 -1.09 -6.82
N ALA A 105 -10.94 -0.93 -5.59
CA ALA A 105 -10.38 -1.56 -4.40
C ALA A 105 -11.14 -2.87 -4.10
N VAL A 106 -10.43 -4.01 -4.16
CA VAL A 106 -11.01 -5.32 -3.87
C VAL A 106 -10.30 -5.98 -2.68
N ASP A 107 -11.07 -6.58 -1.77
CA ASP A 107 -10.53 -7.25 -0.59
C ASP A 107 -11.43 -8.43 -0.16
N VAL A 108 -10.82 -9.48 0.42
CA VAL A 108 -11.54 -10.60 1.03
C VAL A 108 -12.17 -10.21 2.37
N GLY A 109 -11.61 -9.23 3.05
CA GLY A 109 -12.11 -8.69 4.30
C GLY A 109 -13.35 -7.81 4.12
N THR A 110 -13.88 -7.34 5.24
CA THR A 110 -15.08 -6.49 5.27
C THR A 110 -14.82 -5.27 6.14
N ASN A 111 -15.27 -4.09 5.68
CA ASN A 111 -15.15 -2.82 6.41
C ASN A 111 -13.71 -2.43 6.81
N GLN A 112 -12.72 -2.82 6.00
CA GLN A 112 -11.32 -2.51 6.28
C GLN A 112 -10.88 -1.19 5.67
N LEU A 113 -11.43 -0.82 4.52
CA LEU A 113 -11.05 0.39 3.80
C LEU A 113 -11.35 1.65 4.62
N ALA A 114 -10.37 2.56 4.73
CA ALA A 114 -10.53 3.82 5.46
C ALA A 114 -11.73 4.62 4.92
N TRP A 115 -12.50 5.24 5.84
CA TRP A 115 -13.73 5.96 5.49
C TRP A 115 -13.49 7.08 4.47
N SER A 116 -12.37 7.79 4.57
CA SER A 116 -12.00 8.84 3.62
C SER A 116 -11.87 8.34 2.18
N LEU A 117 -11.42 7.11 1.99
CA LEU A 117 -11.32 6.46 0.68
C LEU A 117 -12.64 5.88 0.23
N ARG A 118 -13.39 5.27 1.14
CA ARG A 118 -14.71 4.71 0.86
C ARG A 118 -15.71 5.77 0.39
N SER A 119 -15.57 7.02 0.86
CA SER A 119 -16.39 8.15 0.47
C SER A 119 -15.84 8.97 -0.72
N ASP A 120 -14.67 8.63 -1.25
CA ASP A 120 -14.11 9.30 -2.43
C ASP A 120 -14.83 8.79 -3.70
N PRO A 121 -15.42 9.67 -4.52
CA PRO A 121 -16.15 9.25 -5.72
C PRO A 121 -15.28 8.56 -6.77
N ARG A 122 -13.96 8.65 -6.68
CA ARG A 122 -13.01 7.96 -7.55
C ARG A 122 -12.72 6.54 -7.09
N VAL A 123 -13.26 6.09 -5.96
CA VAL A 123 -13.00 4.75 -5.40
C VAL A 123 -14.24 3.88 -5.53
N TRP A 124 -14.11 2.80 -6.28
CA TRP A 124 -15.09 1.72 -6.28
C TRP A 124 -14.61 0.60 -5.37
N VAL A 125 -15.52 0.07 -4.54
CA VAL A 125 -15.17 -0.88 -3.48
C VAL A 125 -15.93 -2.19 -3.65
N LYS A 126 -15.19 -3.32 -3.64
CA LYS A 126 -15.76 -4.67 -3.59
C LYS A 126 -15.08 -5.47 -2.49
N GLU A 127 -15.68 -5.49 -1.32
CA GLU A 127 -15.24 -6.28 -0.16
C GLU A 127 -15.96 -7.63 -0.09
N ASN A 128 -15.51 -8.50 0.83
CA ASN A 128 -15.96 -9.90 0.92
C ASN A 128 -15.82 -10.65 -0.41
N TYR A 129 -14.73 -10.36 -1.13
CA TYR A 129 -14.49 -10.83 -2.47
C TYR A 129 -13.14 -11.53 -2.60
N ASN A 130 -13.15 -12.80 -2.99
CA ASN A 130 -11.93 -13.59 -3.17
C ASN A 130 -11.36 -13.39 -4.58
N ALA A 131 -10.32 -12.57 -4.68
CA ALA A 131 -9.67 -12.21 -5.94
C ALA A 131 -9.06 -13.39 -6.72
N ARG A 132 -8.92 -14.59 -6.12
CA ARG A 132 -8.53 -15.81 -6.85
C ARG A 132 -9.51 -16.20 -7.95
N PHE A 133 -10.77 -15.78 -7.82
CA PHE A 133 -11.85 -16.11 -8.74
C PHE A 133 -12.33 -14.88 -9.51
N MET A 134 -11.54 -13.80 -9.49
CA MET A 134 -11.87 -12.55 -10.16
C MET A 134 -11.97 -12.73 -11.66
N LYS A 135 -13.04 -12.17 -12.23
CA LYS A 135 -13.33 -12.18 -13.64
C LYS A 135 -13.60 -10.76 -14.13
N ARG A 136 -13.54 -10.58 -15.45
CA ARG A 136 -13.76 -9.29 -16.09
C ARG A 136 -15.14 -8.70 -15.77
N GLU A 137 -16.18 -9.54 -15.75
CA GLU A 137 -17.55 -9.14 -15.42
C GLU A 137 -17.74 -8.66 -13.95
N ASP A 138 -16.80 -8.95 -13.09
CA ASP A 138 -16.83 -8.54 -11.69
C ASP A 138 -16.42 -7.08 -11.45
N LEU A 139 -15.80 -6.45 -12.44
CA LEU A 139 -15.25 -5.11 -12.38
C LEU A 139 -16.01 -4.15 -13.30
N PRO A 140 -16.24 -2.88 -12.88
CA PRO A 140 -16.95 -1.90 -13.70
C PRO A 140 -16.13 -1.44 -14.92
N HIS A 141 -14.80 -1.51 -14.85
CA HIS A 141 -13.88 -1.07 -15.91
C HIS A 141 -12.70 -2.02 -16.07
N GLU A 142 -12.00 -1.92 -17.21
CA GLU A 142 -10.71 -2.60 -17.43
C GLU A 142 -9.58 -1.78 -16.80
N PRO A 143 -8.83 -2.33 -15.83
CA PRO A 143 -7.74 -1.61 -15.24
C PRO A 143 -6.52 -1.57 -16.16
N GLN A 144 -5.89 -0.41 -16.25
CA GLN A 144 -4.62 -0.19 -16.98
C GLN A 144 -3.41 -0.41 -16.07
N LEU A 145 -3.60 -0.31 -14.76
CA LEU A 145 -2.61 -0.61 -13.74
C LEU A 145 -3.27 -1.40 -12.61
N ALA A 146 -2.77 -2.59 -12.33
CA ALA A 146 -3.14 -3.35 -11.14
C ALA A 146 -2.01 -3.31 -10.12
N VAL A 147 -2.38 -3.21 -8.84
CA VAL A 147 -1.43 -3.30 -7.73
C VAL A 147 -1.89 -4.36 -6.74
N THR A 148 -0.94 -5.04 -6.06
CA THR A 148 -1.33 -6.06 -5.08
C THR A 148 -0.35 -6.17 -3.91
N ASP A 149 -0.90 -6.13 -2.69
CA ASP A 149 -0.19 -6.34 -1.40
C ASP A 149 -0.91 -7.39 -0.55
N VAL A 150 -1.20 -8.57 -1.15
CA VAL A 150 -1.92 -9.65 -0.47
C VAL A 150 -1.06 -10.35 0.59
N SER A 151 -1.72 -10.92 1.60
CA SER A 151 -1.10 -11.70 2.67
C SER A 151 -1.75 -13.08 2.80
N PHE A 152 -0.97 -14.06 3.30
CA PHE A 152 -1.41 -15.43 3.55
C PHE A 152 -1.82 -16.23 2.31
N ILE A 153 -1.39 -15.78 1.13
CA ILE A 153 -1.64 -16.41 -0.15
C ILE A 153 -0.43 -16.19 -1.07
N SER A 154 -0.14 -17.17 -1.93
CA SER A 154 0.91 -17.03 -2.94
C SER A 154 0.43 -16.16 -4.11
N LEU A 155 1.33 -15.34 -4.65
CA LEU A 155 1.11 -14.56 -5.87
C LEU A 155 0.82 -15.45 -7.08
N LYS A 156 1.22 -16.72 -7.08
CA LYS A 156 0.85 -17.68 -8.14
C LYS A 156 -0.65 -17.87 -8.30
N LEU A 157 -1.42 -17.60 -7.24
CA LEU A 157 -2.89 -17.70 -7.25
C LEU A 157 -3.60 -16.36 -7.54
N ILE A 158 -2.87 -15.26 -7.50
CA ILE A 158 -3.42 -13.89 -7.61
C ILE A 158 -3.03 -13.24 -8.95
N LEU A 159 -1.81 -13.47 -9.43
CA LEU A 159 -1.38 -12.89 -10.71
C LEU A 159 -2.19 -13.36 -11.92
N PRO A 160 -2.60 -14.65 -12.06
CA PRO A 160 -3.41 -15.07 -13.18
C PRO A 160 -4.73 -14.30 -13.32
N PRO A 161 -5.62 -14.24 -12.29
CA PRO A 161 -6.87 -13.49 -12.42
C PRO A 161 -6.64 -11.98 -12.60
N ILE A 162 -5.56 -11.40 -12.03
CA ILE A 162 -5.21 -10.00 -12.29
C ILE A 162 -4.91 -9.81 -13.80
N LYS A 163 -4.08 -10.66 -14.38
CA LYS A 163 -3.73 -10.59 -15.80
C LYS A 163 -4.97 -10.66 -16.71
N GLU A 164 -5.91 -11.57 -16.40
CA GLU A 164 -7.14 -11.78 -17.19
C GLU A 164 -8.06 -10.55 -17.23
N VAL A 165 -8.03 -9.70 -16.20
CA VAL A 165 -8.90 -8.52 -16.13
C VAL A 165 -8.24 -7.23 -16.59
N LEU A 166 -6.93 -7.24 -16.85
CA LEU A 166 -6.19 -6.08 -17.32
C LEU A 166 -6.58 -5.69 -18.75
N ALA A 167 -6.55 -4.39 -19.01
CA ALA A 167 -6.54 -3.86 -20.36
C ALA A 167 -5.32 -4.39 -21.14
N PRO A 168 -5.40 -4.51 -22.47
CA PRO A 168 -4.25 -4.90 -23.29
C PRO A 168 -3.03 -4.00 -23.05
N GLY A 169 -1.88 -4.59 -22.79
CA GLY A 169 -0.67 -3.84 -22.41
C GLY A 169 -0.71 -3.24 -21.00
N GLY A 170 -1.69 -3.60 -20.19
CA GLY A 170 -1.82 -3.13 -18.81
C GLY A 170 -0.65 -3.60 -17.93
N GLU A 171 -0.43 -2.89 -16.85
CA GLU A 171 0.74 -3.03 -15.98
C GLU A 171 0.35 -3.58 -14.60
N ILE A 172 1.29 -4.26 -13.95
CA ILE A 172 1.09 -4.83 -12.61
C ILE A 172 2.25 -4.42 -11.71
N VAL A 173 1.95 -3.91 -10.52
CA VAL A 173 2.91 -3.82 -9.41
C VAL A 173 2.51 -4.82 -8.35
N ALA A 174 3.36 -5.81 -8.08
CA ALA A 174 3.11 -6.83 -7.08
C ALA A 174 4.16 -6.83 -5.97
N LEU A 175 3.71 -6.91 -4.72
CA LEU A 175 4.61 -7.07 -3.59
C LEU A 175 4.85 -8.56 -3.33
N ILE A 176 6.05 -9.03 -3.66
CA ILE A 176 6.49 -10.40 -3.39
C ILE A 176 6.86 -10.51 -1.91
N LYS A 177 6.18 -11.39 -1.20
CA LYS A 177 6.39 -11.65 0.22
C LYS A 177 6.93 -13.07 0.41
N PRO A 178 8.25 -13.25 0.56
CA PRO A 178 8.88 -14.56 0.63
C PRO A 178 8.24 -15.49 1.66
N GLN A 179 7.77 -14.97 2.79
CA GLN A 179 7.13 -15.75 3.84
C GLN A 179 5.85 -16.48 3.40
N PHE A 180 5.23 -16.08 2.31
CA PHE A 180 4.04 -16.74 1.74
C PHE A 180 4.36 -17.58 0.51
N GLU A 181 5.63 -17.56 0.05
CA GLU A 181 6.09 -18.26 -1.16
C GLU A 181 7.01 -19.45 -0.88
N VAL A 182 7.73 -19.46 0.26
CA VAL A 182 8.75 -20.49 0.59
C VAL A 182 8.19 -21.88 0.94
N GLY A 183 6.86 -22.06 0.98
CA GLY A 183 6.23 -23.30 1.38
C GLY A 183 6.23 -23.56 2.90
N LYS A 184 5.48 -24.58 3.31
CA LYS A 184 5.30 -24.92 4.74
C LYS A 184 6.63 -25.28 5.41
N GLY A 185 6.86 -24.78 6.63
CA GLY A 185 8.04 -25.09 7.44
C GLY A 185 9.25 -24.20 7.20
N ASN A 186 9.32 -23.46 6.09
CA ASN A 186 10.47 -22.66 5.72
C ASN A 186 10.41 -21.19 6.25
N ALA A 187 9.33 -20.81 6.91
CA ALA A 187 9.18 -19.52 7.58
C ALA A 187 8.77 -19.71 9.06
N PRO A 188 9.64 -20.24 9.92
CA PRO A 188 9.31 -20.48 11.32
C PRO A 188 8.95 -19.16 12.02
N GLY A 189 7.78 -19.14 12.67
CA GLY A 189 7.22 -17.93 13.27
C GLY A 189 6.86 -16.84 12.26
N GLY A 190 6.72 -17.18 10.97
CA GLY A 190 6.37 -16.23 9.90
C GLY A 190 7.54 -15.36 9.41
N LEU A 191 8.81 -15.71 9.76
CA LEU A 191 10.00 -14.95 9.34
C LEU A 191 10.94 -15.82 8.50
N VAL A 192 11.29 -15.38 7.30
CA VAL A 192 12.31 -15.99 6.44
C VAL A 192 13.65 -15.31 6.74
N ARG A 193 14.48 -15.98 7.54
CA ARG A 193 15.83 -15.48 7.93
C ARG A 193 16.89 -15.79 6.91
N ASP A 194 16.79 -16.96 6.28
CA ASP A 194 17.74 -17.43 5.27
C ASP A 194 17.61 -16.59 4.00
N GLU A 195 18.71 -15.95 3.63
CA GLU A 195 18.76 -15.09 2.45
C GLU A 195 18.60 -15.87 1.15
N ALA A 196 19.27 -17.03 1.04
CA ALA A 196 19.19 -17.86 -0.16
C ALA A 196 17.77 -18.35 -0.40
N LEU A 197 17.08 -18.78 0.66
CA LEU A 197 15.68 -19.19 0.60
C LEU A 197 14.76 -18.01 0.23
N ARG A 198 15.01 -16.82 0.75
CA ARG A 198 14.26 -15.60 0.43
C ARG A 198 14.41 -15.21 -1.04
N LEU A 199 15.64 -15.25 -1.54
CA LEU A 199 15.92 -14.94 -2.94
C LEU A 199 15.34 -16.00 -3.88
N ALA A 200 15.45 -17.28 -3.54
CA ALA A 200 14.85 -18.36 -4.31
C ALA A 200 13.31 -18.21 -4.42
N ALA A 201 12.65 -17.84 -3.33
CA ALA A 201 11.21 -17.58 -3.34
C ALA A 201 10.81 -16.39 -4.23
N ARG A 202 11.59 -15.31 -4.20
CA ARG A 202 11.43 -14.15 -5.10
C ARG A 202 11.59 -14.59 -6.57
N ASP A 203 12.68 -15.31 -6.87
CA ASP A 203 13.04 -15.70 -8.23
C ASP A 203 12.04 -16.70 -8.80
N GLU A 204 11.45 -17.55 -7.96
CA GLU A 204 10.38 -18.46 -8.36
C GLU A 204 9.09 -17.72 -8.78
N ILE A 205 8.72 -16.64 -8.11
CA ILE A 205 7.59 -15.80 -8.54
C ILE A 205 7.93 -15.08 -9.85
N VAL A 206 9.16 -14.61 -9.99
CA VAL A 206 9.63 -13.97 -11.23
C VAL A 206 9.59 -14.96 -12.40
N ARG A 207 10.07 -16.18 -12.20
CA ARG A 207 10.02 -17.24 -13.20
C ARG A 207 8.57 -17.54 -13.61
N PHE A 208 7.70 -17.79 -12.62
CA PHE A 208 6.29 -18.07 -12.87
C PHE A 208 5.62 -16.95 -13.67
N ALA A 209 5.81 -15.70 -13.28
CA ALA A 209 5.20 -14.57 -13.98
C ALA A 209 5.66 -14.45 -15.44
N ARG A 210 6.94 -14.73 -15.71
CA ARG A 210 7.50 -14.69 -17.07
C ARG A 210 7.11 -15.89 -17.93
N GLU A 211 7.30 -17.11 -17.42
CA GLU A 211 7.19 -18.33 -18.20
C GLU A 211 5.74 -18.81 -18.30
N ASP A 212 5.00 -18.80 -17.18
CA ASP A 212 3.63 -19.32 -17.15
C ASP A 212 2.60 -18.25 -17.52
N LEU A 213 2.87 -16.96 -17.25
CA LEU A 213 1.95 -15.86 -17.54
C LEU A 213 2.39 -14.96 -18.70
N ALA A 214 3.58 -15.17 -19.28
CA ALA A 214 4.14 -14.33 -20.33
C ALA A 214 4.18 -12.83 -19.98
N LEU A 215 4.33 -12.49 -18.70
CA LEU A 215 4.50 -11.10 -18.25
C LEU A 215 5.93 -10.64 -18.50
N GLU A 216 6.09 -9.44 -19.05
CA GLU A 216 7.38 -8.78 -19.19
C GLU A 216 7.78 -8.15 -17.85
N LEU A 217 8.96 -8.51 -17.31
CA LEU A 217 9.51 -7.87 -16.10
C LEU A 217 10.14 -6.53 -16.48
N LEU A 218 9.61 -5.44 -15.95
CA LEU A 218 10.11 -4.08 -16.14
C LEU A 218 10.99 -3.61 -14.98
N GLY A 219 10.79 -4.16 -13.78
CA GLY A 219 11.59 -3.80 -12.62
C GLY A 219 11.40 -4.75 -11.44
N LEU A 220 12.45 -4.86 -10.61
CA LEU A 220 12.44 -5.69 -9.40
C LEU A 220 13.35 -5.03 -8.35
N GLU A 221 12.77 -4.56 -7.25
CA GLU A 221 13.47 -3.84 -6.19
C GLU A 221 13.06 -4.31 -4.81
N GLN A 222 13.94 -4.15 -3.83
CA GLN A 222 13.56 -4.38 -2.44
C GLN A 222 12.59 -3.28 -1.98
N SER A 223 11.51 -3.67 -1.30
CA SER A 223 10.59 -2.70 -0.69
C SER A 223 11.32 -1.77 0.27
N PRO A 224 11.05 -0.44 0.25
CA PRO A 224 11.70 0.53 1.14
C PRO A 224 11.38 0.29 2.61
N ILE A 225 10.29 -0.40 2.90
CA ILE A 225 9.90 -0.76 4.26
C ILE A 225 9.67 -2.25 4.39
N LYS A 226 10.07 -2.77 5.55
CA LYS A 226 9.89 -4.19 5.89
C LYS A 226 8.44 -4.50 6.28
N GLY A 227 8.06 -5.77 6.11
CA GLY A 227 6.78 -6.30 6.56
C GLY A 227 6.50 -5.99 8.04
N ARG A 228 5.24 -5.68 8.36
CA ARG A 228 4.82 -5.10 9.65
C ARG A 228 5.10 -6.00 10.85
N GLU A 229 4.69 -7.28 10.79
CA GLU A 229 4.66 -8.12 11.99
C GLU A 229 6.02 -8.65 12.40
N LYS A 230 6.81 -9.13 11.45
CA LYS A 230 8.08 -9.83 11.71
C LYS A 230 9.29 -9.17 11.07
N GLY A 231 9.09 -8.07 10.33
CA GLY A 231 10.18 -7.37 9.66
C GLY A 231 10.75 -8.12 8.45
N ASN A 232 9.95 -8.97 7.79
CA ASN A 232 10.37 -9.64 6.57
C ASN A 232 10.79 -8.63 5.50
N ILE A 233 11.84 -8.98 4.76
CA ILE A 233 12.20 -8.28 3.53
C ILE A 233 11.21 -8.71 2.46
N GLU A 234 10.63 -7.73 1.77
CA GLU A 234 9.65 -7.89 0.71
C GLU A 234 10.18 -7.21 -0.56
N TYR A 235 9.68 -7.59 -1.73
CA TYR A 235 10.17 -7.08 -3.00
C TYR A 235 9.03 -6.50 -3.83
N LEU A 236 9.26 -5.34 -4.42
CA LEU A 236 8.40 -4.71 -5.41
C LEU A 236 8.79 -5.28 -6.79
N SER A 237 7.82 -5.83 -7.49
CA SER A 237 7.99 -6.29 -8.87
C SER A 237 7.04 -5.52 -9.78
N TYR A 238 7.55 -5.08 -10.93
CA TYR A 238 6.80 -4.29 -11.91
C TYR A 238 6.79 -5.01 -13.26
N TRP A 239 5.61 -5.16 -13.81
CA TRP A 239 5.34 -6.01 -14.96
C TRP A 239 4.47 -5.32 -15.98
N ARG A 240 4.58 -5.75 -17.25
CA ARG A 240 3.65 -5.42 -18.32
C ARG A 240 3.01 -6.69 -18.87
N SER A 241 1.71 -6.67 -19.05
CA SER A 241 0.98 -7.71 -19.77
C SER A 241 1.23 -7.56 -21.28
N PRO A 242 1.39 -8.65 -22.03
CA PRO A 242 1.53 -8.54 -23.50
C PRO A 242 0.29 -7.89 -24.10
N VAL A 243 0.51 -7.10 -25.14
CA VAL A 243 -0.59 -6.65 -25.99
C VAL A 243 -1.00 -7.87 -26.84
N HIS A 244 -2.19 -8.43 -26.57
CA HIS A 244 -2.69 -9.53 -27.40
C HIS A 244 -2.85 -9.07 -28.84
N PRO A 245 -2.20 -9.74 -29.82
CA PRO A 245 -2.33 -9.35 -31.22
C PRO A 245 -3.65 -9.77 -31.85
N TYR A 246 -4.60 -10.33 -31.08
CA TYR A 246 -5.85 -10.83 -31.63
C TYR A 246 -7.03 -9.94 -31.27
N PRO A 247 -7.78 -9.44 -32.28
CA PRO A 247 -9.06 -8.81 -31.99
C PRO A 247 -9.99 -9.86 -31.37
N THR A 248 -10.61 -9.54 -30.28
CA THR A 248 -11.75 -10.27 -29.73
C THR A 248 -12.85 -10.22 -30.77
N PHE A 249 -13.17 -11.38 -31.36
CA PHE A 249 -14.33 -11.56 -32.21
C PHE A 249 -15.60 -11.67 -31.37
#